data_1f893588742cfe1df38c5f613e74b743
#
_entry.id   1f893588742cfe1df38c5f613e74b743
#
_cell.length_a   1.000
_cell.length_b   1.000
_cell.length_c   1.000
_cell.angle_alpha   90.00
_cell.angle_beta   90.00
_cell.angle_gamma   90.00
#
_symmetry.space_group_name_H-M   'P 1'
#
loop_
_entity.id
_entity.type
_entity.pdbx_description
1 polymer ?
#
loop_
_entity_poly.entity_id
_entity_poly.type
_entity_poly.pdbx_seq_one_letter_code
_entity_poly.pdbx_strand_id
1 'polypeptide(L)'
;MQRVTISIDDDLAARFDAAVRDRAYASRSEAVRDLVRRAVDDVRRTSAGTCVASLNYVYDHRTRALAARLLDLQHAHHTLVIAVTHVVLDHDSSLETVLLRGLTTEVEAFADRVTAERGVRFGAVNIVGVETNDHHAEPAPHRHHGHNHASPHPG
;
A
#
# COMPACT_ATOMS: atom_id res chain seq x y z
N MET A 1 -14.54 -30.47 -5.17
CA MET A 1 -13.36 -30.10 -4.37
C MET A 1 -12.13 -30.59 -5.10
N GLN A 2 -11.16 -29.69 -5.42
CA GLN A 2 -9.95 -30.05 -6.16
C GLN A 2 -8.81 -30.33 -5.19
N ARG A 3 -8.02 -31.36 -5.43
CA ARG A 3 -6.81 -31.70 -4.68
C ARG A 3 -5.59 -31.27 -5.49
N VAL A 4 -4.67 -30.54 -4.85
CA VAL A 4 -3.39 -30.11 -5.46
C VAL A 4 -2.26 -30.73 -4.67
N THR A 5 -1.25 -31.28 -5.36
CA THR A 5 -0.03 -31.81 -4.77
C THR A 5 1.14 -30.98 -5.29
N ILE A 6 1.99 -30.50 -4.39
CA ILE A 6 3.19 -29.72 -4.70
C ILE A 6 4.41 -30.41 -4.08
N SER A 7 5.56 -30.34 -4.77
CA SER A 7 6.85 -30.75 -4.23
C SER A 7 7.65 -29.50 -3.89
N ILE A 8 8.23 -29.46 -2.72
CA ILE A 8 9.11 -28.38 -2.24
C ILE A 8 10.37 -29.03 -1.67
N ASP A 9 11.49 -28.28 -1.68
CA ASP A 9 12.75 -28.75 -1.10
C ASP A 9 12.67 -28.84 0.45
N ASP A 10 13.60 -29.60 1.03
CA ASP A 10 13.58 -29.89 2.46
C ASP A 10 13.80 -28.63 3.33
N ASP A 11 14.63 -27.68 2.87
CA ASP A 11 14.88 -26.45 3.61
C ASP A 11 13.62 -25.57 3.65
N LEU A 12 12.97 -25.37 2.51
CA LEU A 12 11.70 -24.64 2.43
C LEU A 12 10.60 -25.35 3.24
N ALA A 13 10.55 -26.68 3.22
CA ALA A 13 9.60 -27.46 4.00
C ALA A 13 9.79 -27.24 5.50
N ALA A 14 11.05 -27.26 5.99
CA ALA A 14 11.37 -27.03 7.40
C ALA A 14 10.99 -25.60 7.84
N ARG A 15 11.27 -24.61 7.02
CA ARG A 15 10.92 -23.19 7.27
C ARG A 15 9.40 -22.99 7.25
N PHE A 16 8.70 -23.65 6.35
CA PHE A 16 7.25 -23.61 6.30
C PHE A 16 6.62 -24.21 7.56
N ASP A 17 7.14 -25.35 8.03
CA ASP A 17 6.66 -25.99 9.26
C ASP A 17 6.90 -25.12 10.50
N ALA A 18 8.03 -24.41 10.57
CA ALA A 18 8.25 -23.42 11.60
C ALA A 18 7.19 -22.31 11.56
N ALA A 19 6.95 -21.75 10.38
CA ALA A 19 5.94 -20.71 10.19
C ALA A 19 4.51 -21.18 10.50
N VAL A 20 4.17 -22.43 10.21
CA VAL A 20 2.86 -23.06 10.57
C VAL A 20 2.68 -23.08 12.09
N ARG A 21 3.73 -23.47 12.83
CA ARG A 21 3.71 -23.49 14.30
C ARG A 21 3.63 -22.09 14.89
N ASP A 22 4.48 -21.18 14.42
CA ASP A 22 4.58 -19.81 14.95
C ASP A 22 3.29 -19.02 14.78
N ARG A 23 2.56 -19.27 13.67
CA ARG A 23 1.29 -18.64 13.38
C ARG A 23 0.07 -19.40 13.89
N ALA A 24 0.28 -20.46 14.68
CA ALA A 24 -0.77 -21.29 15.27
C ALA A 24 -1.80 -21.86 14.27
N TYR A 25 -1.39 -22.19 13.05
CA TYR A 25 -2.28 -22.88 12.10
C TYR A 25 -2.57 -24.30 12.60
N ALA A 26 -3.83 -24.75 12.51
CA ALA A 26 -4.23 -26.07 12.91
C ALA A 26 -3.64 -27.19 12.00
N SER A 27 -3.25 -26.86 10.77
CA SER A 27 -2.62 -27.81 9.85
C SER A 27 -1.85 -27.11 8.72
N ARG A 28 -0.89 -27.85 8.10
CA ARG A 28 -0.22 -27.40 6.85
C ARG A 28 -1.22 -27.03 5.76
N SER A 29 -2.30 -27.83 5.61
CA SER A 29 -3.33 -27.59 4.58
C SER A 29 -4.11 -26.31 4.81
N GLU A 30 -4.30 -25.89 6.05
CA GLU A 30 -4.92 -24.62 6.38
C GLU A 30 -3.99 -23.45 6.04
N ALA A 31 -2.72 -23.55 6.42
CA ALA A 31 -1.71 -22.56 6.09
C ALA A 31 -1.57 -22.36 4.57
N VAL A 32 -1.52 -23.46 3.81
CA VAL A 32 -1.45 -23.40 2.33
C VAL A 32 -2.72 -22.75 1.75
N ARG A 33 -3.91 -23.10 2.25
CA ARG A 33 -5.16 -22.46 1.78
C ARG A 33 -5.17 -20.97 2.04
N ASP A 34 -4.68 -20.54 3.19
CA ASP A 34 -4.60 -19.13 3.54
C ASP A 34 -3.60 -18.38 2.64
N LEU A 35 -2.43 -18.96 2.37
CA LEU A 35 -1.44 -18.40 1.44
C LEU A 35 -2.00 -18.28 0.01
N VAL A 36 -2.67 -19.34 -0.49
CA VAL A 36 -3.28 -19.32 -1.82
C VAL A 36 -4.39 -18.25 -1.88
N ARG A 37 -5.23 -18.16 -0.84
CA ARG A 37 -6.27 -17.13 -0.77
C ARG A 37 -5.66 -15.74 -0.85
N ARG A 38 -4.63 -15.46 -0.05
CA ARG A 38 -3.91 -14.17 -0.07
C ARG A 38 -3.35 -13.88 -1.46
N ALA A 39 -2.68 -14.83 -2.08
CA ALA A 39 -2.13 -14.66 -3.43
C ALA A 39 -3.22 -14.37 -4.47
N VAL A 40 -4.37 -15.04 -4.41
CA VAL A 40 -5.51 -14.79 -5.31
C VAL A 40 -6.14 -13.42 -5.02
N ASP A 41 -6.28 -13.05 -3.76
CA ASP A 41 -6.81 -11.75 -3.36
C ASP A 41 -5.86 -10.61 -3.75
N ASP A 42 -4.55 -10.82 -3.72
CA ASP A 42 -3.56 -9.87 -4.21
C ASP A 42 -3.69 -9.65 -5.72
N VAL A 43 -3.82 -10.71 -6.50
CA VAL A 43 -4.07 -10.62 -7.96
C VAL A 43 -5.39 -9.90 -8.26
N ARG A 44 -6.45 -10.13 -7.49
CA ARG A 44 -7.73 -9.42 -7.67
C ARG A 44 -7.66 -7.95 -7.28
N ARG A 45 -6.88 -7.61 -6.27
CA ARG A 45 -6.67 -6.22 -5.84
C ARG A 45 -5.94 -5.38 -6.87
N THR A 46 -5.03 -6.00 -7.62
CA THR A 46 -4.28 -5.35 -8.71
C THR A 46 -5.08 -5.19 -10.01
N SER A 47 -6.18 -5.90 -10.19
CA SER A 47 -6.75 -6.11 -11.53
C SER A 47 -7.79 -5.12 -11.99
N ALA A 48 -8.11 -4.06 -11.35
CA ALA A 48 -8.84 -2.88 -11.87
C ALA A 48 -9.67 -2.18 -10.78
N GLY A 49 -9.63 -0.90 -10.74
CA GLY A 49 -10.51 -0.11 -9.93
C GLY A 49 -9.77 0.91 -9.07
N THR A 50 -10.52 1.50 -8.19
CA THR A 50 -10.03 2.44 -7.19
C THR A 50 -9.53 1.68 -5.96
N CYS A 51 -8.47 2.15 -5.36
CA CYS A 51 -7.92 1.59 -4.13
C CYS A 51 -7.57 2.68 -3.11
N VAL A 52 -7.40 2.23 -1.87
CA VAL A 52 -6.67 2.95 -0.82
C VAL A 52 -5.43 2.12 -0.49
N ALA A 53 -4.29 2.78 -0.35
CA ALA A 53 -3.05 2.08 -0.10
C ALA A 53 -2.19 2.78 0.95
N SER A 54 -1.29 2.01 1.56
CA SER A 54 -0.20 2.55 2.38
C SER A 54 1.13 2.14 1.76
N LEU A 55 1.93 3.12 1.37
CA LEU A 55 3.30 2.95 0.92
C LEU A 55 4.22 3.27 2.09
N ASN A 56 5.03 2.30 2.50
CA ASN A 56 6.01 2.47 3.56
C ASN A 56 7.41 2.34 2.97
N TYR A 57 8.31 3.22 3.33
CA TYR A 57 9.71 3.15 2.91
C TYR A 57 10.64 3.82 3.93
N VAL A 58 11.87 3.34 3.97
CA VAL A 58 12.95 3.94 4.74
C VAL A 58 13.91 4.63 3.78
N TYR A 59 14.36 5.82 4.13
CA TYR A 59 15.35 6.53 3.35
C TYR A 59 16.42 7.19 4.22
N ASP A 60 17.60 7.36 3.66
CA ASP A 60 18.70 8.08 4.28
C ASP A 60 18.56 9.57 3.97
N HIS A 61 18.20 10.37 4.98
CA HIS A 61 17.99 11.81 4.81
C HIS A 61 19.29 12.59 4.54
N ARG A 62 20.47 11.97 4.71
CA ARG A 62 21.76 12.56 4.31
C ARG A 62 22.04 12.39 2.82
N THR A 63 21.33 11.49 2.14
CA THR A 63 21.45 11.37 0.70
C THR A 63 21.02 12.68 0.04
N ARG A 64 21.99 13.30 -0.68
CA ARG A 64 21.80 14.64 -1.26
C ARG A 64 20.49 14.78 -2.01
N ALA A 65 19.70 15.76 -1.61
CA ALA A 65 18.42 16.14 -2.21
C ALA A 65 17.36 15.01 -2.26
N LEU A 66 17.54 13.88 -1.57
CA LEU A 66 16.56 12.78 -1.61
C LEU A 66 15.23 13.19 -0.99
N ALA A 67 15.26 13.81 0.20
CA ALA A 67 14.04 14.29 0.85
C ALA A 67 13.25 15.27 -0.04
N ALA A 68 13.97 16.18 -0.73
CA ALA A 68 13.34 17.10 -1.66
C ALA A 68 12.70 16.39 -2.86
N ARG A 69 13.41 15.41 -3.47
CA ARG A 69 12.86 14.63 -4.60
C ARG A 69 11.63 13.82 -4.19
N LEU A 70 11.63 13.20 -3.00
CA LEU A 70 10.47 12.48 -2.47
C LEU A 70 9.28 13.41 -2.27
N LEU A 71 9.52 14.61 -1.72
CA LEU A 71 8.49 15.64 -1.57
C LEU A 71 7.95 16.12 -2.93
N ASP A 72 8.83 16.33 -3.92
CA ASP A 72 8.46 16.73 -5.27
C ASP A 72 7.58 15.63 -5.94
N LEU A 73 7.92 14.36 -5.74
CA LEU A 73 7.10 13.23 -6.21
C LEU A 73 5.70 13.24 -5.57
N GLN A 74 5.60 13.49 -4.27
CA GLN A 74 4.33 13.59 -3.57
C GLN A 74 3.50 14.77 -4.08
N HIS A 75 4.11 15.94 -4.27
CA HIS A 75 3.44 17.12 -4.81
C HIS A 75 2.97 16.91 -6.26
N ALA A 76 3.79 16.27 -7.09
CA ALA A 76 3.39 15.96 -8.48
C ALA A 76 2.20 14.99 -8.54
N HIS A 77 1.96 14.21 -7.48
CA HIS A 77 0.87 13.25 -7.39
C HIS A 77 -0.11 13.58 -6.24
N HIS A 78 -0.28 14.87 -5.93
CA HIS A 78 -1.10 15.35 -4.81
C HIS A 78 -2.55 14.85 -4.85
N THR A 79 -3.08 14.47 -6.01
CA THR A 79 -4.41 13.87 -6.15
C THR A 79 -4.49 12.44 -5.62
N LEU A 80 -3.35 11.73 -5.57
CA LEU A 80 -3.26 10.38 -5.01
C LEU A 80 -2.93 10.41 -3.52
N VAL A 81 -2.14 11.41 -3.06
CA VAL A 81 -1.63 11.46 -1.69
C VAL A 81 -2.70 12.03 -0.75
N ILE A 82 -3.12 11.23 0.23
CA ILE A 82 -4.09 11.63 1.26
C ILE A 82 -3.38 12.21 2.47
N ALA A 83 -2.33 11.53 2.93
CA ALA A 83 -1.59 11.89 4.12
C ALA A 83 -0.17 11.30 4.08
N VAL A 84 0.73 11.93 4.80
CA VAL A 84 2.11 11.48 4.98
C VAL A 84 2.44 11.48 6.47
N THR A 85 3.03 10.40 6.94
CA THR A 85 3.56 10.28 8.30
C THR A 85 5.06 10.06 8.22
N HIS A 86 5.81 10.87 8.96
CA HIS A 86 7.27 10.82 9.02
C HIS A 86 7.72 10.43 10.42
N VAL A 87 8.61 9.45 10.51
CA VAL A 87 9.19 8.97 11.75
C VAL A 87 10.72 8.93 11.62
N VAL A 88 11.42 9.63 12.50
CA VAL A 88 12.88 9.55 12.59
C VAL A 88 13.25 8.25 13.30
N LEU A 89 13.99 7.38 12.63
CA LEU A 89 14.42 6.10 13.19
C LEU A 89 15.76 6.22 13.92
N ASP A 90 16.71 6.90 13.31
CA ASP A 90 18.04 7.16 13.84
C ASP A 90 18.64 8.44 13.23
N HIS A 91 19.96 8.68 13.46
CA HIS A 91 20.66 9.87 12.95
C HIS A 91 20.65 10.01 11.42
N ASP A 92 20.43 8.92 10.71
CA ASP A 92 20.62 8.85 9.27
C ASP A 92 19.38 8.39 8.51
N SER A 93 18.45 7.73 9.21
CA SER A 93 17.32 7.03 8.60
C SER A 93 15.99 7.56 9.10
N SER A 94 15.08 7.72 8.16
CA SER A 94 13.68 8.05 8.42
C SER A 94 12.77 7.05 7.76
N LEU A 95 11.69 6.69 8.44
CA LEU A 95 10.57 5.95 7.89
C LEU A 95 9.48 6.93 7.48
N GLU A 96 8.99 6.77 6.28
CA GLU A 96 7.84 7.51 5.80
C GLU A 96 6.72 6.56 5.40
N THR A 97 5.49 6.90 5.79
CA THR A 97 4.27 6.21 5.39
C THR A 97 3.39 7.19 4.62
N VAL A 98 3.14 6.88 3.36
CA VAL A 98 2.27 7.67 2.49
C VAL A 98 0.95 6.93 2.32
N LEU A 99 -0.16 7.55 2.70
CA LEU A 99 -1.50 7.05 2.42
C LEU A 99 -1.95 7.57 1.06
N LEU A 100 -2.41 6.65 0.22
CA LEU A 100 -2.75 6.89 -1.18
C LEU A 100 -4.20 6.49 -1.45
N ARG A 101 -4.84 7.19 -2.38
CA ARG A 101 -6.15 6.84 -2.93
C ARG A 101 -6.19 7.19 -4.41
N GLY A 102 -6.62 6.27 -5.24
CA GLY A 102 -6.74 6.51 -6.68
C GLY A 102 -6.93 5.22 -7.45
N LEU A 103 -6.70 5.27 -8.75
CA LEU A 103 -6.64 4.06 -9.58
C LEU A 103 -5.47 3.20 -9.13
N THR A 104 -5.68 1.90 -9.02
CA THR A 104 -4.65 0.95 -8.58
C THR A 104 -3.38 1.07 -9.42
N THR A 105 -3.50 1.22 -10.73
CA THR A 105 -2.36 1.40 -11.65
C THR A 105 -1.56 2.67 -11.39
N GLU A 106 -2.22 3.77 -11.01
CA GLU A 106 -1.56 5.04 -10.69
C GLU A 106 -0.84 4.95 -9.34
N VAL A 107 -1.47 4.28 -8.37
CA VAL A 107 -0.89 4.05 -7.04
C VAL A 107 0.35 3.14 -7.15
N GLU A 108 0.29 2.07 -7.94
CA GLU A 108 1.44 1.20 -8.21
C GLU A 108 2.56 1.95 -8.90
N ALA A 109 2.26 2.72 -9.95
CA ALA A 109 3.27 3.52 -10.66
C ALA A 109 3.93 4.56 -9.76
N PHE A 110 3.19 5.17 -8.83
CA PHE A 110 3.74 6.07 -7.82
C PHE A 110 4.66 5.33 -6.85
N ALA A 111 4.21 4.17 -6.31
CA ALA A 111 5.00 3.36 -5.39
C ALA A 111 6.32 2.89 -6.04
N ASP A 112 6.28 2.46 -7.29
CA ASP A 112 7.47 2.04 -8.05
C ASP A 112 8.47 3.21 -8.21
N ARG A 113 7.99 4.41 -8.51
CA ARG A 113 8.84 5.60 -8.62
C ARG A 113 9.54 5.94 -7.31
N VAL A 114 8.79 5.92 -6.19
CA VAL A 114 9.34 6.22 -4.87
C VAL A 114 10.37 5.16 -4.47
N THR A 115 10.05 3.89 -4.65
CA THR A 115 10.95 2.78 -4.26
C THR A 115 12.19 2.65 -5.15
N ALA A 116 12.13 3.15 -6.38
CA ALA A 116 13.27 3.21 -7.31
C ALA A 116 14.24 4.38 -7.00
N GLU A 117 13.86 5.34 -6.15
CA GLU A 117 14.75 6.44 -5.80
C GLU A 117 16.00 5.95 -5.09
N ARG A 118 17.17 6.40 -5.57
CA ARG A 118 18.46 6.02 -4.97
C ARG A 118 18.55 6.54 -3.54
N GLY A 119 18.68 5.63 -2.59
CA GLY A 119 18.74 5.91 -1.15
C GLY A 119 17.45 5.56 -0.42
N VAL A 120 16.40 5.18 -1.13
CA VAL A 120 15.21 4.52 -0.57
C VAL A 120 15.51 3.04 -0.35
N ARG A 121 15.07 2.53 0.80
CA ARG A 121 15.24 1.14 1.23
C ARG A 121 13.92 0.63 1.83
N PHE A 122 13.75 -0.68 1.83
CA PHE A 122 12.61 -1.34 2.49
C PHE A 122 11.24 -0.83 2.02
N GLY A 123 11.14 -0.49 0.71
CA GLY A 123 9.87 -0.06 0.14
C GLY A 123 8.85 -1.20 0.12
N ALA A 124 7.64 -0.94 0.64
CA ALA A 124 6.52 -1.87 0.60
C ALA A 124 5.21 -1.11 0.45
N VAL A 125 4.38 -1.55 -0.48
CA VAL A 125 3.02 -1.03 -0.65
C VAL A 125 2.00 -2.09 -0.27
N ASN A 126 1.02 -1.69 0.54
CA ASN A 126 -0.17 -2.50 0.84
C ASN A 126 -1.39 -1.84 0.19
N ILE A 127 -2.03 -2.55 -0.73
CA ILE A 127 -3.16 -2.05 -1.54
C ILE A 127 -4.44 -2.72 -1.07
N VAL A 128 -5.47 -1.91 -0.83
CA VAL A 128 -6.83 -2.36 -0.50
C VAL A 128 -7.77 -1.82 -1.57
N GLY A 129 -8.26 -2.71 -2.43
CA GLY A 129 -9.29 -2.37 -3.43
C GLY A 129 -10.55 -1.86 -2.74
N VAL A 130 -11.14 -0.79 -3.26
CA VAL A 130 -12.41 -0.25 -2.78
C VAL A 130 -13.41 -0.27 -3.94
N GLU A 131 -14.57 -0.88 -3.71
CA GLU A 131 -15.69 -0.77 -4.63
C GLU A 131 -16.37 0.58 -4.37
N THR A 132 -16.45 1.42 -5.40
CA THR A 132 -17.33 2.59 -5.36
C THR A 132 -18.76 2.08 -5.59
N ASN A 133 -19.47 1.78 -4.51
CA ASN A 133 -20.91 1.59 -4.60
C ASN A 133 -21.52 2.96 -4.89
N ASP A 134 -21.78 3.24 -6.16
CA ASP A 134 -22.66 4.33 -6.58
C ASP A 134 -24.11 3.99 -6.18
N HIS A 135 -24.39 3.97 -4.88
CA HIS A 135 -25.75 4.11 -4.42
C HIS A 135 -26.15 5.58 -4.59
N HIS A 136 -26.40 5.98 -5.83
CA HIS A 136 -27.29 7.10 -6.07
C HIS A 136 -28.71 6.66 -5.73
N ALA A 137 -29.05 6.65 -4.43
CA ALA A 137 -30.40 6.91 -4.02
C ALA A 137 -30.68 8.36 -4.48
N GLU A 138 -31.69 8.56 -5.33
CA GLU A 138 -32.14 9.88 -5.74
C GLU A 138 -32.30 10.75 -4.47
N PRO A 139 -31.63 11.91 -4.37
CA PRO A 139 -31.84 12.78 -3.24
C PRO A 139 -33.12 13.55 -3.43
N ALA A 140 -34.03 13.45 -2.50
CA ALA A 140 -35.02 14.48 -2.25
C ALA A 140 -34.31 15.85 -2.14
N PRO A 141 -34.93 16.96 -2.59
CA PRO A 141 -34.24 18.24 -2.74
C PRO A 141 -33.93 18.87 -1.40
N HIS A 142 -32.76 18.62 -0.87
CA HIS A 142 -32.22 19.36 0.27
C HIS A 142 -31.17 20.36 -0.23
N ARG A 143 -31.38 21.65 0.11
CA ARG A 143 -30.48 22.75 -0.15
C ARG A 143 -29.11 22.45 0.50
N HIS A 144 -28.10 22.20 -0.30
CA HIS A 144 -26.73 22.13 0.18
C HIS A 144 -26.16 23.53 0.30
N HIS A 145 -25.75 23.90 1.51
CA HIS A 145 -24.82 24.99 1.74
C HIS A 145 -23.45 24.57 1.14
N GLY A 146 -22.99 25.33 0.16
CA GLY A 146 -21.67 25.10 -0.46
C GLY A 146 -20.57 25.27 0.58
N HIS A 147 -19.76 24.24 0.79
CA HIS A 147 -18.51 24.36 1.52
C HIS A 147 -17.46 24.94 0.59
N ASN A 148 -17.12 26.22 0.81
CA ASN A 148 -15.98 26.86 0.18
C ASN A 148 -14.69 26.27 0.78
N HIS A 149 -13.86 25.68 -0.07
CA HIS A 149 -12.49 25.37 0.30
C HIS A 149 -11.71 26.67 0.42
N ALA A 150 -11.34 27.05 1.65
CA ALA A 150 -10.49 28.20 1.89
C ALA A 150 -9.04 27.84 1.54
N SER A 151 -8.50 28.51 0.50
CA SER A 151 -7.06 28.54 0.27
C SER A 151 -6.43 29.60 1.16
N PRO A 152 -5.30 29.35 1.84
CA PRO A 152 -4.63 30.37 2.62
C PRO A 152 -4.14 31.48 1.69
N HIS A 153 -4.48 32.72 2.04
CA HIS A 153 -3.95 33.91 1.36
C HIS A 153 -2.48 34.09 1.73
N PRO A 154 -1.59 34.40 0.77
CA PRO A 154 -0.24 34.85 1.09
C PRO A 154 -0.33 36.26 1.75
N GLY A 155 0.24 36.37 2.96
CA GLY A 155 0.50 37.61 3.63
C GLY A 155 1.75 38.29 3.06
#